data_f53e6a2f43d1f0b0674eb489ce9d7585
#
_entry.id   f53e6a2f43d1f0b0674eb489ce9d7585
#
_cell.length_a   1.000
_cell.length_b   1.000
_cell.length_c   1.000
_cell.angle_alpha   90.00
_cell.angle_beta   90.00
_cell.angle_gamma   90.00
#
_symmetry.space_group_name_H-M   'P 1'
#
loop_
_entity.id
_entity.type
_entity.pdbx_description
1 polymer ?
#
loop_
_entity_poly.entity_id
_entity_poly.type
_entity_poly.pdbx_seq_one_letter_code
_entity_poly.pdbx_strand_id
1 'polypeptide(L)'
;MKITLSKKQHLLKCPKGFASSLKKGGEFCLVLTEKKCILLMLLYFLFSFNKSFAQNGVSTEQIEIVKAYQPLLADAVMIQFSPSLPSPDTTKPKLVYDVPGRVVNVPYSPALLKPIAMPKERVDTPSSNYAKIGVGTQWTPLLDVSLNNGVNSKDNYGLNLYHISSNGSPFAEDYSVNKIGGYYSAFWGPAKFSANAGYNRNVYYFYGQTDQPIPDIRQADLKQTFSDLYFNTDIKNEKNNSANFNYDIKFDGFAYFDNHGSSEVSPYVEAILEKTVFDIHHINLDIYTTTDAYKDSSKQTNSVLSFTPFYNYKTTSVDITAGLSGIILNKQFIVLPHFVSQTKIISNYLVYYAGWTGWIQQNNLLNLTTTNPYINENPLFQYSQVQDSYTGFNGNIGSHFTWDGRYSYIQYYNMPLFVTDSLHINRFNVVYDRRTNISELHAELGYNANTHFNASFILEYFEYNLEDQAQAWGMPSFVTTLSLNYNLGNKIYLKADIYTADRTFDKLNYKDIVRINGTLDANLSATYVYSNYFNFFVNLNNITSQHYYRWYDYPSYGINVLVGADVKF
;
A
#
# COMPACT_ATOMS: atom_id res chain seq x y z
N MET A 1 42.15 15.57 -34.27
CA MET A 1 42.93 14.69 -33.42
C MET A 1 42.06 13.45 -33.11
N LYS A 2 42.32 12.34 -33.82
CA LYS A 2 41.54 11.09 -33.68
C LYS A 2 42.09 10.33 -32.49
N ILE A 3 41.22 10.01 -31.51
CA ILE A 3 41.59 9.09 -30.43
C ILE A 3 40.80 7.80 -30.66
N THR A 4 41.53 6.74 -30.94
CA THR A 4 41.05 5.37 -31.16
C THR A 4 40.96 4.69 -29.81
N LEU A 5 39.76 4.30 -29.37
CA LEU A 5 39.54 3.50 -28.16
C LEU A 5 39.59 2.01 -28.54
N SER A 6 40.60 1.32 -28.02
CA SER A 6 40.79 -0.12 -28.10
C SER A 6 39.83 -0.85 -27.15
N LYS A 7 38.93 -1.68 -27.69
CA LYS A 7 38.13 -2.64 -26.93
C LYS A 7 38.99 -3.84 -26.54
N LYS A 8 39.34 -3.99 -25.26
CA LYS A 8 39.81 -5.27 -24.70
C LYS A 8 38.62 -6.09 -24.25
N GLN A 9 38.32 -7.12 -25.00
CA GLN A 9 37.40 -8.19 -24.56
C GLN A 9 38.16 -9.13 -23.62
N HIS A 10 37.73 -9.22 -22.36
CA HIS A 10 38.13 -10.30 -21.46
C HIS A 10 37.23 -11.53 -21.70
N LEU A 11 37.78 -12.50 -22.40
CA LEU A 11 37.20 -13.83 -22.52
C LEU A 11 37.42 -14.59 -21.20
N LEU A 12 36.37 -14.83 -20.46
CA LEU A 12 36.36 -15.80 -19.35
C LEU A 12 36.41 -17.21 -19.94
N LYS A 13 37.47 -17.93 -19.63
CA LYS A 13 37.68 -19.34 -19.99
C LYS A 13 36.72 -20.21 -19.20
N CYS A 14 35.82 -20.91 -19.87
CA CYS A 14 35.04 -22.01 -19.28
C CYS A 14 35.97 -23.16 -18.83
N PRO A 15 35.66 -23.82 -17.70
CA PRO A 15 36.41 -24.99 -17.25
C PRO A 15 36.32 -26.12 -18.26
N LYS A 16 37.46 -26.73 -18.58
CA LYS A 16 37.61 -27.88 -19.47
C LYS A 16 36.99 -29.14 -18.85
N GLY A 17 35.68 -29.31 -18.98
CA GLY A 17 34.99 -30.49 -18.49
C GLY A 17 33.65 -30.77 -19.15
N PHE A 18 33.14 -29.79 -19.88
CA PHE A 18 31.78 -29.87 -20.47
C PHE A 18 31.75 -30.07 -21.99
N ALA A 19 32.91 -30.23 -22.62
CA ALA A 19 33.05 -30.25 -24.09
C ALA A 19 33.14 -31.65 -24.71
N SER A 20 32.97 -32.74 -23.95
CA SER A 20 33.20 -34.10 -24.50
C SER A 20 31.94 -34.93 -24.80
N SER A 21 30.72 -34.40 -24.57
CA SER A 21 29.49 -35.17 -24.77
C SER A 21 28.57 -34.72 -25.91
N LEU A 22 28.93 -33.73 -26.72
CA LEU A 22 28.09 -33.24 -27.83
C LEU A 22 28.89 -33.17 -29.16
N LYS A 23 29.41 -34.31 -29.61
CA LYS A 23 29.89 -34.48 -30.96
C LYS A 23 29.08 -35.58 -31.66
N LYS A 24 27.88 -35.22 -32.12
CA LYS A 24 27.18 -35.76 -33.29
C LYS A 24 25.87 -35.01 -33.52
N GLY A 25 25.87 -34.18 -34.55
CA GLY A 25 24.64 -33.68 -35.17
C GLY A 25 24.34 -32.20 -34.98
N GLY A 26 24.65 -31.37 -35.97
CA GLY A 26 23.98 -30.11 -36.25
C GLY A 26 24.51 -28.88 -35.48
N GLU A 27 25.20 -28.01 -36.16
CA GLU A 27 25.62 -26.70 -35.67
C GLU A 27 24.42 -25.81 -35.33
N PHE A 28 24.20 -25.56 -34.03
CA PHE A 28 23.40 -24.43 -33.55
C PHE A 28 24.23 -23.69 -32.48
N CYS A 29 24.93 -22.67 -32.91
CA CYS A 29 25.68 -21.80 -32.00
C CYS A 29 24.72 -20.78 -31.38
N LEU A 30 24.17 -21.11 -30.19
CA LEU A 30 23.39 -20.18 -29.38
C LEU A 30 24.34 -19.30 -28.58
N VAL A 31 24.53 -18.06 -29.01
CA VAL A 31 25.21 -17.01 -28.23
C VAL A 31 24.26 -16.62 -27.10
N LEU A 32 24.42 -17.23 -25.93
CA LEU A 32 23.72 -16.86 -24.70
C LEU A 32 24.39 -15.60 -24.12
N THR A 33 23.64 -14.53 -24.02
CA THR A 33 24.04 -13.32 -23.29
C THR A 33 24.17 -13.62 -21.80
N GLU A 34 25.08 -12.94 -21.08
CA GLU A 34 25.39 -13.18 -19.65
C GLU A 34 24.15 -13.29 -18.74
N LYS A 35 23.09 -12.52 -19.00
CA LYS A 35 21.82 -12.57 -18.27
C LYS A 35 21.08 -13.92 -18.40
N LYS A 36 21.21 -14.63 -19.50
CA LYS A 36 20.61 -15.96 -19.71
C LYS A 36 21.37 -17.07 -18.99
N CYS A 37 22.68 -16.90 -18.78
CA CYS A 37 23.49 -17.84 -17.99
C CYS A 37 23.12 -17.81 -16.51
N ILE A 38 22.83 -16.64 -15.96
CA ILE A 38 22.39 -16.48 -14.57
C ILE A 38 21.02 -17.13 -14.34
N LEU A 39 20.10 -16.97 -15.28
CA LEU A 39 18.77 -17.61 -15.21
C LEU A 39 18.86 -19.14 -15.29
N LEU A 40 19.73 -19.65 -16.14
CA LEU A 40 19.99 -21.10 -16.24
C LEU A 40 20.70 -21.66 -15.01
N MET A 41 21.60 -20.91 -14.37
CA MET A 41 22.20 -21.28 -13.09
C MET A 41 21.18 -21.30 -11.95
N LEU A 42 20.27 -20.33 -11.90
CA LEU A 42 19.18 -20.29 -10.92
C LEU A 42 18.21 -21.46 -11.12
N LEU A 43 17.84 -21.77 -12.36
CA LEU A 43 17.01 -22.95 -12.68
C LEU A 43 17.73 -24.26 -12.33
N TYR A 44 19.04 -24.36 -12.59
CA TYR A 44 19.83 -25.54 -12.22
C TYR A 44 19.94 -25.71 -10.70
N PHE A 45 20.05 -24.60 -9.95
CA PHE A 45 20.05 -24.62 -8.49
C PHE A 45 18.72 -25.06 -7.92
N LEU A 46 17.60 -24.64 -8.51
CA LEU A 46 16.24 -25.07 -8.13
C LEU A 46 15.95 -26.54 -8.42
N PHE A 47 16.56 -27.11 -9.49
CA PHE A 47 16.38 -28.53 -9.83
C PHE A 47 17.42 -29.47 -9.19
N SER A 48 18.48 -28.95 -8.55
CA SER A 48 19.54 -29.79 -7.95
C SER A 48 19.19 -30.36 -6.58
N PHE A 49 18.07 -29.97 -5.97
CA PHE A 49 17.66 -30.44 -4.64
C PHE A 49 16.86 -31.75 -4.61
N ASN A 50 16.68 -32.42 -5.75
CA ASN A 50 16.03 -33.74 -5.80
C ASN A 50 17.07 -34.87 -5.69
N LYS A 51 17.65 -35.07 -4.49
CA LYS A 51 18.18 -36.38 -4.11
C LYS A 51 17.40 -36.89 -2.93
N SER A 52 16.38 -37.67 -3.24
CA SER A 52 15.66 -38.50 -2.31
C SER A 52 16.61 -39.51 -1.68
N PHE A 53 16.78 -39.44 -0.38
CA PHE A 53 17.28 -40.57 0.39
C PHE A 53 16.12 -41.53 0.61
N ALA A 54 16.09 -42.61 -0.16
CA ALA A 54 15.30 -43.76 0.18
C ALA A 54 15.96 -44.45 1.38
N GLN A 55 15.33 -44.39 2.53
CA GLN A 55 15.70 -45.23 3.68
C GLN A 55 14.69 -46.35 3.82
N ASN A 56 15.26 -47.56 3.91
CA ASN A 56 14.61 -48.84 4.07
C ASN A 56 13.67 -48.89 5.28
N GLY A 57 12.65 -49.72 5.12
CA GLY A 57 11.56 -49.92 6.03
C GLY A 57 11.93 -50.19 7.49
N VAL A 58 11.14 -49.56 8.31
CA VAL A 58 10.98 -49.95 9.72
C VAL A 58 9.50 -50.26 9.91
N SER A 59 9.28 -51.40 10.52
CA SER A 59 8.01 -52.01 10.83
C SER A 59 7.02 -51.09 11.50
N THR A 60 5.79 -51.10 11.00
CA THR A 60 4.61 -50.50 11.58
C THR A 60 4.32 -51.09 12.97
N GLU A 61 4.68 -50.40 14.02
CA GLU A 61 3.96 -50.46 15.28
C GLU A 61 2.95 -49.31 15.29
N GLN A 62 1.68 -49.63 15.17
CA GLN A 62 0.61 -48.71 15.44
C GLN A 62 0.59 -48.43 16.96
N ILE A 63 1.20 -47.35 17.38
CA ILE A 63 0.93 -46.80 18.69
C ILE A 63 -0.19 -45.78 18.50
N GLU A 64 -1.38 -46.18 18.87
CA GLU A 64 -2.53 -45.30 19.00
C GLU A 64 -2.31 -44.42 20.24
N ILE A 65 -1.58 -43.32 20.09
CA ILE A 65 -1.47 -42.29 21.12
C ILE A 65 -2.75 -41.44 20.99
N VAL A 66 -3.78 -41.84 21.72
CA VAL A 66 -4.89 -40.94 22.05
C VAL A 66 -4.38 -39.95 23.10
N LYS A 67 -3.48 -39.08 22.73
CA LYS A 67 -3.36 -37.81 23.41
C LYS A 67 -4.54 -36.98 22.92
N ALA A 68 -5.45 -36.68 23.85
CA ALA A 68 -6.34 -35.56 23.65
C ALA A 68 -5.47 -34.39 23.15
N TYR A 69 -5.56 -34.11 21.85
CA TYR A 69 -5.03 -32.90 21.26
C TYR A 69 -5.79 -31.77 21.97
N GLN A 70 -5.17 -31.22 23.00
CA GLN A 70 -5.51 -29.85 23.36
C GLN A 70 -4.95 -29.04 22.20
N PRO A 71 -5.78 -28.52 21.28
CA PRO A 71 -5.33 -27.45 20.45
C PRO A 71 -4.98 -26.35 21.45
N LEU A 72 -3.70 -26.16 21.71
CA LEU A 72 -3.25 -24.83 21.93
C LEU A 72 -3.68 -24.12 20.64
N LEU A 73 -4.81 -23.44 20.72
CA LEU A 73 -4.97 -22.29 19.91
C LEU A 73 -3.66 -21.55 20.14
N ALA A 74 -2.77 -21.57 19.17
CA ALA A 74 -2.05 -20.34 18.94
C ALA A 74 -3.20 -19.34 18.90
N ASP A 75 -3.37 -18.65 20.04
CA ASP A 75 -4.30 -17.58 20.10
C ASP A 75 -4.13 -16.93 18.76
N ALA A 76 -5.13 -17.16 17.87
CA ALA A 76 -5.24 -16.22 16.81
C ALA A 76 -5.12 -14.96 17.62
N VAL A 77 -3.90 -14.41 17.62
CA VAL A 77 -3.72 -13.14 18.21
C VAL A 77 -4.78 -12.43 17.45
N MET A 78 -5.97 -12.45 18.03
CA MET A 78 -6.80 -11.34 17.82
C MET A 78 -5.82 -10.28 18.23
N ILE A 79 -5.02 -9.88 17.22
CA ILE A 79 -4.43 -8.59 17.33
C ILE A 79 -5.64 -7.83 17.74
N GLN A 80 -5.84 -7.78 19.08
CA GLN A 80 -6.61 -6.71 19.60
C GLN A 80 -5.74 -5.53 19.17
N PHE A 81 -5.93 -5.22 17.94
CA PHE A 81 -6.09 -3.85 17.68
C PHE A 81 -7.32 -3.51 18.51
N SER A 82 -7.13 -3.42 19.82
CA SER A 82 -7.64 -2.22 20.46
C SER A 82 -7.42 -1.25 19.37
N PRO A 83 -8.43 -0.73 18.67
CA PRO A 83 -8.05 0.18 17.63
C PRO A 83 -7.07 1.12 18.32
N SER A 84 -5.84 0.57 18.56
CA SER A 84 -4.75 1.42 18.89
C SER A 84 -4.76 2.09 17.58
N LEU A 85 -5.39 3.21 17.62
CA LEU A 85 -5.27 4.20 16.64
C LEU A 85 -3.89 4.03 16.10
N PRO A 86 -3.74 3.84 14.81
CA PRO A 86 -2.42 3.90 14.24
C PRO A 86 -1.79 5.05 14.98
N SER A 87 -0.77 4.74 15.81
CA SER A 87 -0.15 5.71 16.72
C SER A 87 -0.10 6.94 15.88
N PRO A 88 -0.74 8.05 16.34
CA PRO A 88 -1.10 9.14 15.45
C PRO A 88 0.12 9.33 14.61
N ASP A 89 -0.02 9.31 13.32
CA ASP A 89 1.12 9.42 12.41
C ASP A 89 1.76 10.77 12.74
N THR A 90 2.55 10.74 13.80
CA THR A 90 3.32 11.85 14.33
C THR A 90 4.61 11.94 13.56
N THR A 91 4.84 10.94 12.67
CA THR A 91 5.71 11.24 11.60
C THR A 91 5.16 12.53 11.01
N LYS A 92 5.97 13.54 10.92
CA LYS A 92 5.87 14.62 9.99
C LYS A 92 5.06 14.08 8.85
N PRO A 93 4.01 14.77 8.39
CA PRO A 93 3.20 14.13 7.42
C PRO A 93 4.20 13.35 6.61
N LYS A 94 4.37 12.08 7.00
CA LYS A 94 5.10 11.20 6.13
C LYS A 94 4.39 11.51 4.89
N LEU A 95 4.96 12.42 4.12
CA LEU A 95 4.50 12.60 2.80
C LEU A 95 4.27 11.17 2.41
N VAL A 96 2.98 10.73 2.64
CA VAL A 96 2.68 9.32 2.55
C VAL A 96 3.04 9.10 1.14
N TYR A 97 4.23 8.55 1.02
CA TYR A 97 4.65 8.05 -0.23
C TYR A 97 3.69 6.90 -0.41
N ASP A 98 2.55 7.27 -0.91
CA ASP A 98 1.76 6.38 -1.68
C ASP A 98 2.58 6.23 -2.98
N VAL A 99 3.63 5.44 -2.90
CA VAL A 99 3.94 4.58 -4.03
C VAL A 99 2.60 3.94 -4.27
N PRO A 100 1.87 4.36 -5.35
CA PRO A 100 0.45 4.14 -5.51
C PRO A 100 0.21 2.74 -5.05
N GLY A 101 -0.29 2.70 -3.79
CA GLY A 101 -0.25 1.49 -3.04
C GLY A 101 -1.04 0.58 -3.89
N ARG A 102 -0.34 -0.30 -4.60
CA ARG A 102 -1.03 -1.27 -5.38
C ARG A 102 -1.89 -1.98 -4.39
N VAL A 103 -3.10 -1.51 -4.28
CA VAL A 103 -4.16 -2.36 -3.81
C VAL A 103 -4.41 -3.32 -4.97
N VAL A 104 -3.41 -4.16 -5.23
CA VAL A 104 -3.77 -5.46 -5.72
C VAL A 104 -4.53 -6.03 -4.53
N ASN A 105 -5.84 -5.94 -4.57
CA ASN A 105 -6.70 -6.75 -3.75
C ASN A 105 -6.47 -8.20 -4.21
N VAL A 106 -5.28 -8.71 -3.89
CA VAL A 106 -5.14 -10.15 -3.74
C VAL A 106 -5.94 -10.41 -2.48
N PRO A 107 -7.13 -11.03 -2.55
CA PRO A 107 -7.84 -11.40 -1.35
C PRO A 107 -7.00 -12.48 -0.67
N TYR A 108 -5.98 -12.04 0.08
CA TYR A 108 -5.36 -12.89 1.06
C TYR A 108 -6.41 -13.05 2.16
N SER A 109 -7.30 -13.98 1.96
CA SER A 109 -8.06 -14.58 3.03
C SER A 109 -7.14 -15.66 3.60
N PRO A 110 -6.47 -15.44 4.74
CA PRO A 110 -5.90 -16.56 5.46
C PRO A 110 -7.03 -17.57 5.60
N ALA A 111 -6.76 -18.84 5.24
CA ALA A 111 -7.78 -19.89 5.35
C ALA A 111 -8.31 -19.84 6.77
N LEU A 112 -9.58 -19.46 6.92
CA LEU A 112 -10.26 -19.47 8.19
C LEU A 112 -10.17 -20.92 8.71
N LEU A 113 -9.25 -21.15 9.64
CA LEU A 113 -9.26 -22.38 10.43
C LEU A 113 -10.66 -22.43 11.04
N LYS A 114 -11.49 -23.36 10.60
CA LYS A 114 -12.78 -23.61 11.26
C LYS A 114 -12.46 -23.92 12.72
N PRO A 115 -12.83 -23.09 13.69
CA PRO A 115 -12.59 -23.40 15.07
C PRO A 115 -13.38 -24.66 15.42
N ILE A 116 -12.70 -25.72 15.80
CA ILE A 116 -13.34 -26.86 16.46
C ILE A 116 -13.82 -26.32 17.79
N ALA A 117 -15.15 -26.18 17.91
CA ALA A 117 -15.93 -25.82 19.10
C ALA A 117 -15.10 -25.21 20.26
N MET A 118 -14.79 -23.92 20.13
CA MET A 118 -14.23 -23.17 21.25
C MET A 118 -15.34 -22.89 22.28
N PRO A 119 -15.06 -23.02 23.60
CA PRO A 119 -15.91 -22.40 24.58
C PRO A 119 -16.05 -20.92 24.21
N LYS A 120 -17.26 -20.37 24.31
CA LYS A 120 -17.49 -18.95 24.05
C LYS A 120 -16.55 -18.16 24.96
N GLU A 121 -15.45 -17.67 24.41
CA GLU A 121 -14.64 -16.67 25.10
C GLU A 121 -15.57 -15.50 25.41
N ARG A 122 -15.49 -15.02 26.64
CA ARG A 122 -16.07 -13.72 26.95
C ARG A 122 -15.34 -12.72 26.06
N VAL A 123 -15.97 -12.32 24.98
CA VAL A 123 -15.52 -11.17 24.23
C VAL A 123 -15.67 -10.00 25.20
N ASP A 124 -14.56 -9.51 25.72
CA ASP A 124 -14.55 -8.23 26.41
C ASP A 124 -15.14 -7.23 25.43
N THR A 125 -16.28 -6.64 25.79
CA THR A 125 -16.93 -5.65 24.94
C THR A 125 -15.92 -4.52 24.73
N PRO A 126 -15.43 -4.27 23.50
CA PRO A 126 -14.49 -3.20 23.28
C PRO A 126 -15.11 -1.88 23.74
N SER A 127 -14.32 -1.04 24.41
CA SER A 127 -14.75 0.31 24.79
C SER A 127 -15.28 1.00 23.53
N SER A 128 -16.50 1.49 23.60
CA SER A 128 -17.15 2.07 22.42
C SER A 128 -16.56 3.43 22.05
N ASN A 129 -15.95 4.12 23.00
CA ASN A 129 -15.47 5.49 22.85
C ASN A 129 -14.03 5.61 23.29
N TYR A 130 -13.28 6.51 22.65
CA TYR A 130 -11.98 6.91 23.14
C TYR A 130 -11.69 8.38 22.83
N ALA A 131 -10.79 8.97 23.61
CA ALA A 131 -10.22 10.27 23.37
C ALA A 131 -8.70 10.20 23.64
N LYS A 132 -7.90 10.59 22.68
CA LYS A 132 -6.44 10.65 22.77
C LYS A 132 -5.97 12.09 22.62
N ILE A 133 -5.16 12.54 23.56
CA ILE A 133 -4.57 13.88 23.57
C ILE A 133 -3.07 13.76 23.71
N GLY A 134 -2.33 14.65 23.06
CA GLY A 134 -0.88 14.67 23.13
C GLY A 134 -0.31 16.05 22.82
N VAL A 135 0.94 16.21 23.20
CA VAL A 135 1.74 17.38 22.87
C VAL A 135 3.17 16.93 22.53
N GLY A 136 3.74 17.51 21.52
CA GLY A 136 5.09 17.17 21.07
C GLY A 136 6.03 18.36 20.99
N THR A 137 7.28 18.03 20.65
CA THR A 137 8.26 19.03 20.24
C THR A 137 7.72 19.83 19.06
N GLN A 138 8.25 21.05 18.82
CA GLN A 138 7.76 21.96 17.78
C GLN A 138 6.28 22.31 17.94
N TRP A 139 5.80 22.36 19.20
CA TRP A 139 4.43 22.74 19.50
C TRP A 139 3.43 21.87 18.72
N THR A 140 3.56 20.55 18.86
CA THR A 140 2.71 19.58 18.14
C THR A 140 1.54 19.13 19.01
N PRO A 141 0.38 19.81 19.05
CA PRO A 141 -0.82 19.32 19.69
C PRO A 141 -1.42 18.21 18.86
N LEU A 142 -1.90 17.16 19.55
CA LEU A 142 -2.66 16.05 19.00
C LEU A 142 -3.99 15.94 19.71
N LEU A 143 -5.06 15.82 18.96
CA LEU A 143 -6.40 15.41 19.43
C LEU A 143 -6.93 14.35 18.49
N ASP A 144 -7.39 13.23 19.05
CA ASP A 144 -8.01 12.15 18.31
C ASP A 144 -9.15 11.56 19.16
N VAL A 145 -10.37 11.70 18.68
CA VAL A 145 -11.59 11.32 19.41
C VAL A 145 -12.46 10.46 18.50
N SER A 146 -12.88 9.31 19.01
CA SER A 146 -13.88 8.46 18.36
C SER A 146 -15.01 8.17 19.34
N LEU A 147 -16.21 8.50 18.92
CA LEU A 147 -17.45 8.28 19.66
C LEU A 147 -18.35 7.37 18.85
N ASN A 148 -18.90 6.33 19.46
CA ASN A 148 -19.82 5.44 18.81
C ASN A 148 -20.84 4.89 19.81
N ASN A 149 -21.93 4.32 19.31
CA ASN A 149 -23.03 3.84 20.13
C ASN A 149 -22.86 2.40 20.66
N GLY A 150 -21.66 1.82 20.48
CA GLY A 150 -21.34 0.47 20.96
C GLY A 150 -21.80 -0.67 20.04
N VAL A 151 -21.25 -1.85 20.30
CA VAL A 151 -21.32 -3.03 19.38
C VAL A 151 -22.67 -3.75 19.39
N ASN A 152 -23.53 -3.50 20.37
CA ASN A 152 -24.79 -4.27 20.61
C ASN A 152 -26.03 -3.63 20.00
N SER A 153 -25.95 -2.54 19.29
CA SER A 153 -27.09 -1.88 18.67
C SER A 153 -27.41 -2.46 17.29
N LYS A 154 -28.67 -2.47 16.91
CA LYS A 154 -29.09 -2.83 15.54
C LYS A 154 -28.49 -1.86 14.51
N ASP A 155 -28.36 -0.61 14.94
CA ASP A 155 -27.80 0.48 14.18
C ASP A 155 -26.43 0.83 14.80
N ASN A 156 -25.41 0.98 13.97
CA ASN A 156 -24.10 1.39 14.40
C ASN A 156 -23.79 2.77 13.80
N TYR A 157 -23.50 3.74 14.67
CA TYR A 157 -23.12 5.09 14.24
C TYR A 157 -22.02 5.66 15.13
N GLY A 158 -21.25 6.56 14.58
CA GLY A 158 -20.19 7.20 15.31
C GLY A 158 -19.71 8.49 14.66
N LEU A 159 -18.89 9.19 15.43
CA LEU A 159 -18.24 10.44 15.07
C LEU A 159 -16.75 10.33 15.34
N ASN A 160 -15.94 10.78 14.40
CA ASN A 160 -14.48 10.83 14.51
C ASN A 160 -14.00 12.27 14.35
N LEU A 161 -13.10 12.71 15.25
CA LEU A 161 -12.43 14.00 15.20
C LEU A 161 -10.94 13.76 15.29
N TYR A 162 -10.18 14.35 14.39
CA TYR A 162 -8.71 14.27 14.41
C TYR A 162 -8.09 15.63 14.13
N HIS A 163 -7.13 16.02 14.95
CA HIS A 163 -6.29 17.19 14.76
C HIS A 163 -4.86 16.89 15.13
N ILE A 164 -3.94 17.24 14.24
CA ILE A 164 -2.52 17.37 14.53
C ILE A 164 -1.97 18.58 13.78
N SER A 165 -1.11 19.32 14.43
CA SER A 165 -0.37 20.41 13.78
C SER A 165 1.03 20.49 14.35
N SER A 166 1.94 21.16 13.67
CA SER A 166 3.29 21.41 14.15
C SER A 166 3.81 22.74 13.60
N ASN A 167 4.59 23.43 14.42
CA ASN A 167 5.33 24.61 14.01
C ASN A 167 6.76 24.18 13.72
N GLY A 168 7.08 23.99 12.44
CA GLY A 168 8.39 23.53 12.03
C GLY A 168 9.51 24.56 12.23
N SER A 169 10.71 24.09 12.10
CA SER A 169 11.94 24.90 12.02
C SER A 169 12.82 24.23 10.97
N PRO A 170 13.00 24.74 9.82
CA PRO A 170 13.12 26.14 9.38
C PRO A 170 11.81 26.88 9.09
N PHE A 171 11.96 28.12 8.62
CA PHE A 171 10.84 29.02 8.32
C PHE A 171 9.79 28.40 7.41
N ALA A 172 8.52 28.51 7.84
CA ALA A 172 7.35 28.01 7.14
C ALA A 172 7.25 26.48 6.96
N GLU A 173 8.01 25.69 7.70
CA GLU A 173 7.85 24.22 7.72
C GLU A 173 6.62 23.75 8.54
N ASP A 174 5.64 24.59 8.72
CA ASP A 174 4.45 24.27 9.51
C ASP A 174 3.50 23.35 8.75
N TYR A 175 2.72 22.61 9.49
CA TYR A 175 1.59 21.85 8.90
C TYR A 175 0.42 21.74 9.86
N SER A 176 -0.76 21.45 9.32
CA SER A 176 -1.94 21.10 10.11
C SER A 176 -2.82 20.13 9.34
N VAL A 177 -3.25 19.07 10.02
CA VAL A 177 -4.19 18.07 9.51
C VAL A 177 -5.40 18.03 10.41
N ASN A 178 -6.57 18.28 9.85
CA ASN A 178 -7.85 18.30 10.57
C ASN A 178 -8.83 17.41 9.85
N LYS A 179 -9.51 16.53 10.57
CA LYS A 179 -10.52 15.62 10.02
C LYS A 179 -11.72 15.56 10.96
N ILE A 180 -12.90 15.63 10.40
CA ILE A 180 -14.16 15.32 11.07
C ILE A 180 -14.98 14.41 10.18
N GLY A 181 -15.48 13.31 10.72
CA GLY A 181 -16.27 12.36 9.95
C GLY A 181 -17.29 11.67 10.84
N GLY A 182 -18.39 11.28 10.24
CA GLY A 182 -19.41 10.47 10.89
C GLY A 182 -19.77 9.28 10.01
N TYR A 183 -20.17 8.21 10.65
CA TYR A 183 -20.64 7.02 9.96
C TYR A 183 -21.95 6.51 10.55
N TYR A 184 -22.70 5.82 9.72
CA TYR A 184 -23.91 5.10 10.09
C TYR A 184 -23.94 3.76 9.34
N SER A 185 -24.30 2.68 10.01
CA SER A 185 -24.60 1.42 9.36
C SER A 185 -25.76 0.70 10.06
N ALA A 186 -26.64 0.09 9.27
CA ALA A 186 -27.80 -0.61 9.76
C ALA A 186 -28.15 -1.80 8.87
N PHE A 187 -28.85 -2.79 9.44
CA PHE A 187 -29.43 -3.89 8.69
C PHE A 187 -30.88 -3.60 8.33
N TRP A 188 -31.17 -3.57 7.03
CA TRP A 188 -32.50 -3.45 6.47
C TRP A 188 -32.98 -4.81 5.92
N GLY A 189 -33.48 -5.66 6.79
CA GLY A 189 -33.78 -7.05 6.43
C GLY A 189 -32.52 -7.87 6.10
N PRO A 190 -32.36 -8.38 4.88
CA PRO A 190 -31.17 -9.09 4.44
C PRO A 190 -30.03 -8.16 4.00
N ALA A 191 -30.32 -6.89 3.74
CA ALA A 191 -29.34 -5.91 3.28
C ALA A 191 -28.69 -5.17 4.44
N LYS A 192 -27.43 -4.82 4.28
CA LYS A 192 -26.70 -3.88 5.13
C LYS A 192 -26.52 -2.58 4.35
N PHE A 193 -26.94 -1.50 4.97
CA PHE A 193 -26.64 -0.14 4.53
C PHE A 193 -25.51 0.42 5.39
N SER A 194 -24.52 1.03 4.76
CA SER A 194 -23.45 1.78 5.42
C SER A 194 -23.30 3.14 4.75
N ALA A 195 -23.13 4.18 5.55
CA ALA A 195 -22.87 5.52 5.06
C ALA A 195 -21.77 6.17 5.90
N ASN A 196 -20.91 6.95 5.25
CA ASN A 196 -19.83 7.69 5.87
C ASN A 196 -19.69 9.03 5.16
N ALA A 197 -19.57 10.11 5.93
CA ALA A 197 -19.37 11.44 5.39
C ALA A 197 -18.43 12.23 6.30
N GLY A 198 -17.66 13.12 5.73
CA GLY A 198 -16.74 13.93 6.51
C GLY A 198 -16.13 15.08 5.75
N TYR A 199 -15.35 15.85 6.50
CA TYR A 199 -14.58 16.99 6.03
C TYR A 199 -13.15 16.87 6.50
N ASN A 200 -12.20 17.01 5.57
CA ASN A 200 -10.78 17.07 5.86
C ASN A 200 -10.24 18.44 5.46
N ARG A 201 -9.27 18.94 6.22
CA ARG A 201 -8.56 20.16 5.91
C ARG A 201 -7.08 20.01 6.26
N ASN A 202 -6.25 20.04 5.24
CA ASN A 202 -4.80 19.92 5.33
C ASN A 202 -4.15 21.26 4.96
N VAL A 203 -3.19 21.70 5.77
CA VAL A 203 -2.43 22.93 5.54
C VAL A 203 -0.96 22.56 5.41
N TYR A 204 -0.34 23.03 4.38
CA TYR A 204 1.09 22.94 4.08
C TYR A 204 1.63 24.32 3.71
N TYR A 205 2.94 24.42 3.57
CA TYR A 205 3.58 25.65 3.13
C TYR A 205 4.65 25.33 2.10
N PHE A 206 4.82 26.17 1.10
CA PHE A 206 5.88 26.08 0.10
C PHE A 206 7.22 26.56 0.67
N TYR A 207 7.79 25.81 1.63
CA TYR A 207 9.00 26.18 2.36
C TYR A 207 10.32 25.78 1.67
N GLY A 208 10.27 25.01 0.59
CA GLY A 208 11.44 24.67 -0.21
C GLY A 208 12.22 25.94 -0.60
N GLN A 209 13.54 25.95 -0.43
CA GLN A 209 14.51 27.07 -0.55
C GLN A 209 15.04 27.60 0.80
N THR A 210 15.57 26.69 1.60
CA THR A 210 15.99 27.04 2.96
C THR A 210 17.35 27.75 3.05
N ASP A 211 18.18 27.68 2.00
CA ASP A 211 19.56 28.21 2.05
C ASP A 211 19.68 29.73 1.86
N GLN A 212 18.62 30.39 1.40
CA GLN A 212 18.55 31.84 1.31
C GLN A 212 17.17 32.32 1.82
N PRO A 213 17.08 33.02 2.95
CA PRO A 213 15.84 33.67 3.32
C PRO A 213 15.46 34.62 2.18
N ILE A 214 14.34 34.35 1.51
CA ILE A 214 13.83 35.28 0.49
C ILE A 214 13.39 36.53 1.24
N PRO A 215 14.08 37.68 1.06
CA PRO A 215 13.69 38.89 1.73
C PRO A 215 12.26 39.25 1.35
N ASP A 216 11.43 39.60 2.33
CA ASP A 216 10.07 40.12 2.17
C ASP A 216 8.94 39.11 1.83
N ILE A 217 9.16 37.80 1.79
CA ILE A 217 8.07 36.82 1.68
C ILE A 217 7.46 36.58 3.08
N ARG A 218 6.17 36.83 3.19
CA ARG A 218 5.42 36.50 4.40
C ARG A 218 5.06 35.00 4.35
N GLN A 219 5.10 34.32 5.49
CA GLN A 219 4.67 32.94 5.63
C GLN A 219 3.24 32.71 5.07
N ALA A 220 2.36 33.70 5.20
CA ALA A 220 1.01 33.62 4.66
C ALA A 220 0.95 33.46 3.13
N ASP A 221 1.96 33.96 2.41
CA ASP A 221 2.04 33.91 0.95
C ASP A 221 2.52 32.52 0.46
N LEU A 222 3.14 31.74 1.36
CA LEU A 222 3.59 30.37 1.11
C LEU A 222 2.53 29.31 1.47
N LYS A 223 1.41 29.75 2.05
CA LYS A 223 0.41 28.84 2.59
C LYS A 223 -0.39 28.15 1.50
N GLN A 224 -0.42 26.81 1.56
CA GLN A 224 -1.27 25.94 0.76
C GLN A 224 -2.27 25.23 1.66
N THR A 225 -3.54 25.32 1.33
CA THR A 225 -4.60 24.65 2.09
C THR A 225 -5.42 23.81 1.13
N PHE A 226 -5.60 22.55 1.48
CA PHE A 226 -6.51 21.64 0.78
C PHE A 226 -7.65 21.26 1.70
N SER A 227 -8.84 21.27 1.17
CA SER A 227 -10.04 20.86 1.91
C SER A 227 -10.90 19.95 1.04
N ASP A 228 -11.45 18.90 1.63
CA ASP A 228 -12.39 18.03 0.96
C ASP A 228 -13.60 17.72 1.82
N LEU A 229 -14.75 17.66 1.15
CA LEU A 229 -15.99 17.07 1.65
C LEU A 229 -16.15 15.74 0.93
N TYR A 230 -16.30 14.66 1.67
CA TYR A 230 -16.51 13.34 1.08
C TYR A 230 -17.77 12.67 1.65
N PHE A 231 -18.36 11.82 0.83
CA PHE A 231 -19.38 10.88 1.27
C PHE A 231 -19.16 9.53 0.59
N ASN A 232 -19.43 8.46 1.33
CA ASN A 232 -19.38 7.10 0.81
C ASN A 232 -20.61 6.37 1.32
N THR A 233 -21.28 5.64 0.46
CA THR A 233 -22.42 4.80 0.84
C THR A 233 -22.30 3.43 0.20
N ASP A 234 -22.69 2.40 0.95
CA ASP A 234 -22.62 1.02 0.54
C ASP A 234 -23.92 0.32 0.90
N ILE A 235 -24.52 -0.38 -0.06
CA ILE A 235 -25.73 -1.20 0.13
C ILE A 235 -25.41 -2.59 -0.40
N LYS A 236 -25.29 -3.56 0.49
CA LYS A 236 -24.99 -4.94 0.11
C LYS A 236 -25.88 -5.95 0.84
N ASN A 237 -26.07 -7.11 0.25
CA ASN A 237 -26.68 -8.20 0.97
C ASN A 237 -25.65 -8.94 1.81
N GLU A 238 -25.94 -9.15 3.08
CA GLU A 238 -25.07 -9.88 4.02
C GLU A 238 -25.48 -11.34 4.19
N LYS A 239 -26.68 -11.71 3.79
CA LYS A 239 -27.21 -13.06 3.96
C LYS A 239 -27.41 -13.72 2.60
N ASN A 240 -26.98 -14.98 2.52
CA ASN A 240 -27.32 -15.81 1.37
C ASN A 240 -28.84 -15.83 1.20
N ASN A 241 -29.27 -15.54 -0.01
CA ASN A 241 -30.68 -15.58 -0.39
C ASN A 241 -30.98 -16.84 -1.22
N SER A 242 -32.23 -17.21 -1.32
CA SER A 242 -32.68 -18.40 -2.08
C SER A 242 -32.35 -18.31 -3.58
N ALA A 243 -32.07 -17.11 -4.08
CA ALA A 243 -31.66 -16.89 -5.46
C ALA A 243 -30.15 -17.05 -5.66
N ASN A 244 -29.33 -17.20 -4.61
CA ASN A 244 -27.86 -17.17 -4.66
C ASN A 244 -27.34 -15.99 -5.49
N PHE A 245 -27.95 -14.83 -5.28
CA PHE A 245 -27.62 -13.59 -5.97
C PHE A 245 -27.15 -12.54 -4.96
N ASN A 246 -25.92 -12.11 -5.06
CA ASN A 246 -25.30 -11.10 -4.22
C ASN A 246 -25.16 -9.78 -4.98
N TYR A 247 -25.27 -8.70 -4.28
CA TYR A 247 -25.03 -7.35 -4.81
C TYR A 247 -24.30 -6.50 -3.78
N ASP A 248 -23.46 -5.61 -4.28
CA ASP A 248 -22.78 -4.55 -3.55
C ASP A 248 -22.84 -3.28 -4.40
N ILE A 249 -23.55 -2.27 -3.93
CA ILE A 249 -23.78 -1.03 -4.67
C ILE A 249 -23.23 0.12 -3.85
N LYS A 250 -22.30 0.88 -4.43
CA LYS A 250 -21.63 2.01 -3.79
C LYS A 250 -21.95 3.31 -4.51
N PHE A 251 -22.18 4.35 -3.71
CA PHE A 251 -22.30 5.72 -4.15
C PHE A 251 -21.33 6.56 -3.33
N ASP A 252 -20.24 6.93 -3.95
CA ASP A 252 -19.16 7.66 -3.31
C ASP A 252 -18.94 8.98 -4.03
N GLY A 253 -18.26 9.90 -3.38
CA GLY A 253 -17.88 11.13 -4.02
C GLY A 253 -17.19 12.09 -3.10
N PHE A 254 -16.51 13.06 -3.71
CA PHE A 254 -15.88 14.14 -2.97
C PHE A 254 -15.98 15.48 -3.73
N ALA A 255 -15.90 16.55 -2.95
CA ALA A 255 -15.64 17.89 -3.44
C ALA A 255 -14.36 18.40 -2.79
N TYR A 256 -13.32 18.64 -3.57
CA TYR A 256 -11.98 19.02 -3.15
C TYR A 256 -11.67 20.44 -3.64
N PHE A 257 -11.09 21.26 -2.79
CA PHE A 257 -10.76 22.65 -3.11
C PHE A 257 -9.54 23.15 -2.34
N ASP A 258 -8.86 24.10 -2.93
CA ASP A 258 -7.71 24.77 -2.32
C ASP A 258 -7.99 26.25 -1.99
N ASN A 259 -6.99 26.91 -1.41
CA ASN A 259 -7.07 28.34 -1.09
C ASN A 259 -6.68 29.26 -2.25
N HIS A 260 -6.31 28.72 -3.41
CA HIS A 260 -5.95 29.48 -4.62
C HIS A 260 -7.07 29.52 -5.65
N GLY A 261 -8.20 28.85 -5.41
CA GLY A 261 -9.40 28.88 -6.25
C GLY A 261 -9.62 27.63 -7.09
N SER A 262 -8.73 26.63 -6.96
CA SER A 262 -8.92 25.33 -7.61
C SER A 262 -10.02 24.55 -6.91
N SER A 263 -10.83 23.86 -7.68
CA SER A 263 -11.87 22.97 -7.17
C SER A 263 -12.06 21.75 -8.06
N GLU A 264 -12.38 20.63 -7.45
CA GLU A 264 -12.66 19.37 -8.12
C GLU A 264 -13.86 18.69 -7.48
N VAL A 265 -14.73 18.11 -8.31
CA VAL A 265 -15.87 17.30 -7.86
C VAL A 265 -15.79 15.95 -8.58
N SER A 266 -15.85 14.88 -7.81
CA SER A 266 -15.74 13.50 -8.33
C SER A 266 -16.83 12.61 -7.75
N PRO A 267 -18.00 12.46 -8.40
CA PRO A 267 -18.96 11.40 -8.09
C PRO A 267 -18.45 10.05 -8.61
N TYR A 268 -18.68 9.01 -7.83
CA TYR A 268 -18.35 7.63 -8.16
C TYR A 268 -19.55 6.73 -7.86
N VAL A 269 -19.88 5.85 -8.78
CA VAL A 269 -20.90 4.82 -8.61
C VAL A 269 -20.33 3.47 -9.03
N GLU A 270 -20.51 2.46 -8.21
CA GLU A 270 -20.10 1.09 -8.50
C GLU A 270 -21.22 0.11 -8.16
N ALA A 271 -21.39 -0.90 -8.99
CA ALA A 271 -22.30 -2.02 -8.73
C ALA A 271 -21.59 -3.33 -9.04
N ILE A 272 -21.39 -4.13 -8.00
CA ILE A 272 -20.85 -5.49 -8.12
C ILE A 272 -22.02 -6.46 -7.94
N LEU A 273 -22.27 -7.28 -8.96
CA LEU A 273 -23.35 -8.26 -9.00
C LEU A 273 -22.72 -9.66 -9.11
N GLU A 274 -23.12 -10.57 -8.25
CA GLU A 274 -22.64 -11.95 -8.24
C GLU A 274 -23.80 -12.94 -8.27
N LYS A 275 -23.68 -13.94 -9.10
CA LYS A 275 -24.56 -15.12 -9.14
C LYS A 275 -23.75 -16.38 -8.90
N THR A 276 -24.01 -17.05 -7.78
CA THR A 276 -23.42 -18.35 -7.48
C THR A 276 -24.22 -19.48 -8.14
N VAL A 277 -23.51 -20.35 -8.85
CA VAL A 277 -24.05 -21.54 -9.54
C VAL A 277 -23.28 -22.76 -9.08
N PHE A 278 -23.96 -23.77 -8.57
CA PHE A 278 -23.34 -25.02 -8.06
C PHE A 278 -22.23 -24.83 -7.02
N ASP A 279 -22.37 -23.83 -6.15
CA ASP A 279 -21.51 -23.50 -4.99
C ASP A 279 -20.03 -23.21 -5.28
N ILE A 280 -19.53 -23.53 -6.45
CA ILE A 280 -18.12 -23.38 -6.87
C ILE A 280 -17.94 -22.48 -8.10
N HIS A 281 -19.04 -22.12 -8.75
CA HIS A 281 -19.05 -21.29 -9.94
C HIS A 281 -19.73 -19.97 -9.64
N HIS A 282 -19.02 -18.86 -9.85
CA HIS A 282 -19.55 -17.52 -9.63
C HIS A 282 -19.47 -16.73 -10.92
N ILE A 283 -20.59 -16.22 -11.37
CA ILE A 283 -20.67 -15.31 -12.50
C ILE A 283 -20.84 -13.91 -11.92
N ASN A 284 -19.93 -13.03 -12.26
CA ASN A 284 -19.86 -11.71 -11.69
C ASN A 284 -19.90 -10.64 -12.78
N LEU A 285 -20.39 -9.50 -12.38
CA LEU A 285 -20.40 -8.29 -13.18
C LEU A 285 -20.07 -7.11 -12.28
N ASP A 286 -18.97 -6.44 -12.56
CA ASP A 286 -18.60 -5.18 -11.94
C ASP A 286 -18.79 -4.03 -12.94
N ILE A 287 -19.55 -3.02 -12.55
CA ILE A 287 -19.81 -1.81 -13.34
C ILE A 287 -19.47 -0.62 -12.46
N TYR A 288 -18.55 0.22 -12.91
CA TYR A 288 -18.34 1.49 -12.22
C TYR A 288 -18.26 2.67 -13.19
N THR A 289 -18.63 3.83 -12.70
CA THR A 289 -18.48 5.10 -13.41
C THR A 289 -18.04 6.20 -12.47
N THR A 290 -17.18 7.08 -12.99
CA THR A 290 -16.74 8.28 -12.28
C THR A 290 -16.51 9.41 -13.29
N THR A 291 -16.62 10.65 -12.79
CA THR A 291 -16.32 11.84 -13.59
C THR A 291 -15.65 12.87 -12.69
N ASP A 292 -14.39 13.16 -12.95
CA ASP A 292 -13.67 14.23 -12.27
C ASP A 292 -13.83 15.54 -13.05
N ALA A 293 -14.48 16.49 -12.42
CA ALA A 293 -14.68 17.83 -12.97
C ALA A 293 -13.83 18.84 -12.19
N TYR A 294 -12.70 19.20 -12.78
CA TYR A 294 -11.78 20.21 -12.24
C TYR A 294 -12.05 21.58 -12.82
N LYS A 295 -11.92 22.59 -11.99
CA LYS A 295 -12.04 24.00 -12.35
C LYS A 295 -11.02 24.83 -11.57
N ASP A 296 -10.30 25.65 -12.32
CA ASP A 296 -9.43 26.73 -11.88
C ASP A 296 -9.44 27.80 -12.99
N SER A 297 -8.30 28.37 -13.37
CA SER A 297 -8.10 29.19 -14.58
C SER A 297 -8.49 28.44 -15.86
N SER A 298 -8.37 27.12 -15.86
CA SER A 298 -8.88 26.20 -16.90
C SER A 298 -9.92 25.24 -16.33
N LYS A 299 -10.69 24.61 -17.22
CA LYS A 299 -11.62 23.53 -16.88
C LYS A 299 -11.13 22.25 -17.54
N GLN A 300 -11.05 21.18 -16.75
CA GLN A 300 -10.68 19.84 -17.22
C GLN A 300 -11.71 18.84 -16.71
N THR A 301 -12.08 17.89 -17.55
CA THR A 301 -13.03 16.83 -17.17
C THR A 301 -12.51 15.51 -17.68
N ASN A 302 -12.41 14.52 -16.78
CA ASN A 302 -12.08 13.15 -17.11
C ASN A 302 -13.23 12.25 -16.67
N SER A 303 -13.64 11.32 -17.51
CA SER A 303 -14.71 10.37 -17.21
C SER A 303 -14.31 8.94 -17.53
N VAL A 304 -14.72 8.03 -16.68
CA VAL A 304 -14.52 6.58 -16.82
C VAL A 304 -15.86 5.89 -16.67
N LEU A 305 -16.16 4.98 -17.59
CA LEU A 305 -17.20 3.98 -17.43
C LEU A 305 -16.57 2.61 -17.68
N SER A 306 -16.63 1.73 -16.70
CA SER A 306 -16.11 0.37 -16.77
C SER A 306 -17.22 -0.66 -16.67
N PHE A 307 -17.07 -1.73 -17.42
CA PHE A 307 -17.93 -2.89 -17.43
C PHE A 307 -17.04 -4.13 -17.47
N THR A 308 -17.01 -4.89 -16.36
CA THR A 308 -16.11 -6.04 -16.16
C THR A 308 -16.93 -7.29 -15.86
N PRO A 309 -17.36 -8.05 -16.85
CA PRO A 309 -17.87 -9.39 -16.64
C PRO A 309 -16.70 -10.32 -16.33
N PHE A 310 -16.84 -11.13 -15.28
CA PHE A 310 -15.85 -12.13 -14.94
C PHE A 310 -16.49 -13.39 -14.34
N TYR A 311 -15.81 -14.49 -14.55
CA TYR A 311 -16.15 -15.77 -13.99
C TYR A 311 -15.13 -16.16 -12.93
N ASN A 312 -15.62 -16.62 -11.78
CA ASN A 312 -14.78 -17.15 -10.72
C ASN A 312 -15.10 -18.61 -10.45
N TYR A 313 -14.07 -19.44 -10.47
CA TYR A 313 -14.10 -20.85 -10.09
C TYR A 313 -13.38 -21.04 -8.77
N LYS A 314 -14.13 -21.40 -7.73
CA LYS A 314 -13.63 -21.45 -6.36
C LYS A 314 -13.86 -22.80 -5.71
N THR A 315 -12.78 -23.47 -5.35
CA THR A 315 -12.76 -24.70 -4.56
C THR A 315 -11.97 -24.50 -3.28
N THR A 316 -11.79 -25.56 -2.50
CA THR A 316 -10.96 -25.52 -1.29
C THR A 316 -9.47 -25.26 -1.57
N SER A 317 -8.99 -25.64 -2.76
CA SER A 317 -7.57 -25.58 -3.11
C SER A 317 -7.25 -24.63 -4.26
N VAL A 318 -8.23 -24.30 -5.10
CA VAL A 318 -8.04 -23.49 -6.30
C VAL A 318 -9.09 -22.38 -6.32
N ASP A 319 -8.65 -21.17 -6.61
CA ASP A 319 -9.49 -19.99 -6.84
C ASP A 319 -8.99 -19.31 -8.12
N ILE A 320 -9.81 -19.28 -9.15
CA ILE A 320 -9.46 -18.71 -10.46
C ILE A 320 -10.55 -17.74 -10.87
N THR A 321 -10.17 -16.51 -11.13
CA THR A 321 -11.03 -15.47 -11.69
C THR A 321 -10.54 -15.15 -13.09
N ALA A 322 -11.44 -15.11 -14.06
CA ALA A 322 -11.12 -14.76 -15.43
C ALA A 322 -12.21 -13.85 -16.02
N GLY A 323 -11.82 -12.72 -16.56
CA GLY A 323 -12.68 -11.74 -17.16
C GLY A 323 -11.93 -10.72 -18.01
N LEU A 324 -12.66 -9.76 -18.53
CA LEU A 324 -12.13 -8.63 -19.27
C LEU A 324 -12.89 -7.38 -18.87
N SER A 325 -12.18 -6.28 -18.68
CA SER A 325 -12.77 -4.97 -18.40
C SER A 325 -12.87 -4.16 -19.70
N GLY A 326 -14.08 -3.91 -20.16
CA GLY A 326 -14.35 -2.93 -21.21
C GLY A 326 -14.50 -1.54 -20.59
N ILE A 327 -13.61 -0.63 -20.93
CA ILE A 327 -13.54 0.69 -20.29
C ILE A 327 -13.70 1.77 -21.34
N ILE A 328 -14.55 2.73 -21.06
CA ILE A 328 -14.64 3.98 -21.84
C ILE A 328 -13.97 5.08 -21.03
N LEU A 329 -12.78 5.48 -21.45
CA LEU A 329 -12.02 6.59 -20.87
C LEU A 329 -12.08 7.80 -21.81
N ASN A 330 -12.73 8.89 -21.41
CA ASN A 330 -12.82 10.11 -22.21
C ASN A 330 -13.23 9.84 -23.67
N LYS A 331 -14.24 8.98 -23.91
CA LYS A 331 -14.75 8.52 -25.21
C LYS A 331 -13.84 7.52 -25.96
N GLN A 332 -12.70 7.13 -25.41
CA GLN A 332 -11.86 6.06 -25.96
C GLN A 332 -12.23 4.73 -25.33
N PHE A 333 -12.46 3.72 -26.15
CA PHE A 333 -12.73 2.36 -25.67
C PHE A 333 -11.42 1.60 -25.49
N ILE A 334 -11.23 1.03 -24.30
CA ILE A 334 -10.04 0.28 -23.89
C ILE A 334 -10.51 -1.07 -23.36
N VAL A 335 -9.77 -2.13 -23.63
CA VAL A 335 -10.00 -3.45 -23.05
C VAL A 335 -8.80 -3.80 -22.17
N LEU A 336 -9.05 -4.15 -20.92
CA LEU A 336 -8.03 -4.53 -19.96
C LEU A 336 -8.27 -5.96 -19.46
N PRO A 337 -7.22 -6.70 -19.13
CA PRO A 337 -7.33 -8.05 -18.56
C PRO A 337 -7.85 -8.00 -17.12
N HIS A 338 -8.58 -9.05 -16.77
CA HIS A 338 -9.00 -9.31 -15.39
C HIS A 338 -8.84 -10.80 -15.09
N PHE A 339 -7.60 -11.21 -14.83
CA PHE A 339 -7.26 -12.60 -14.50
C PHE A 339 -6.51 -12.67 -13.18
N VAL A 340 -6.98 -13.50 -12.26
CA VAL A 340 -6.34 -13.79 -10.97
C VAL A 340 -6.46 -15.27 -10.70
N SER A 341 -5.39 -15.89 -10.24
CA SER A 341 -5.41 -17.30 -9.83
C SER A 341 -4.65 -17.50 -8.54
N GLN A 342 -5.16 -18.37 -7.70
CA GLN A 342 -4.54 -18.82 -6.47
C GLN A 342 -4.72 -20.32 -6.33
N THR A 343 -3.62 -21.01 -6.03
CA THR A 343 -3.62 -22.47 -5.87
C THR A 343 -2.84 -22.88 -4.65
N LYS A 344 -3.48 -23.57 -3.72
CA LYS A 344 -2.82 -24.16 -2.55
C LYS A 344 -2.08 -25.42 -2.97
N ILE A 345 -0.76 -25.34 -3.13
CA ILE A 345 0.08 -26.49 -3.51
C ILE A 345 0.24 -27.43 -2.32
N ILE A 346 0.52 -26.86 -1.14
CA ILE A 346 0.63 -27.61 0.11
C ILE A 346 -0.20 -26.87 1.16
N SER A 347 -1.51 -27.14 1.19
CA SER A 347 -2.46 -26.54 2.14
C SER A 347 -2.07 -25.09 2.54
N ASN A 348 -1.69 -24.84 3.81
CA ASN A 348 -1.33 -23.52 4.30
C ASN A 348 0.18 -23.22 4.23
N TYR A 349 1.01 -24.16 3.75
CA TYR A 349 2.46 -24.01 3.73
C TYR A 349 3.00 -23.41 2.44
N LEU A 350 2.30 -23.65 1.32
CA LEU A 350 2.73 -23.15 0.02
C LEU A 350 1.52 -22.88 -0.86
N VAL A 351 1.33 -21.62 -1.18
CA VAL A 351 0.30 -21.14 -2.08
C VAL A 351 0.97 -20.44 -3.26
N TYR A 352 0.66 -20.87 -4.46
CA TYR A 352 1.02 -20.20 -5.70
C TYR A 352 -0.08 -19.22 -6.07
N TYR A 353 0.29 -18.03 -6.51
CA TYR A 353 -0.65 -17.06 -7.08
C TYR A 353 -0.06 -16.37 -8.31
N ALA A 354 -0.92 -16.03 -9.23
CA ALA A 354 -0.56 -15.28 -10.43
C ALA A 354 -1.75 -14.45 -10.90
N GLY A 355 -1.47 -13.36 -11.58
CA GLY A 355 -2.52 -12.52 -12.14
C GLY A 355 -2.05 -11.70 -13.32
N TRP A 356 -3.02 -11.25 -14.10
CA TRP A 356 -2.88 -10.22 -15.11
C TRP A 356 -4.10 -9.34 -15.06
N THR A 357 -3.95 -8.18 -14.44
CA THR A 357 -5.04 -7.25 -14.16
C THR A 357 -4.75 -5.89 -14.75
N GLY A 358 -5.79 -5.18 -15.14
CA GLY A 358 -5.67 -3.82 -15.62
C GLY A 358 -6.75 -2.91 -15.07
N TRP A 359 -6.41 -1.64 -14.85
CA TRP A 359 -7.33 -0.62 -14.33
C TRP A 359 -6.95 0.78 -14.84
N ILE A 360 -7.83 1.73 -14.60
CA ILE A 360 -7.55 3.15 -14.83
C ILE A 360 -7.22 3.81 -13.49
N GLN A 361 -6.02 4.36 -13.38
CA GLN A 361 -5.62 5.18 -12.24
C GLN A 361 -6.03 6.63 -12.50
N GLN A 362 -6.84 7.15 -11.58
CA GLN A 362 -7.30 8.54 -11.63
C GLN A 362 -6.21 9.47 -11.10
N ASN A 363 -5.58 10.23 -11.97
CA ASN A 363 -4.62 11.26 -11.60
C ASN A 363 -5.37 12.60 -11.52
N ASN A 364 -6.22 12.71 -10.51
CA ASN A 364 -7.01 13.90 -10.22
C ASN A 364 -6.30 14.80 -9.19
N LEU A 365 -6.85 15.96 -8.88
CA LEU A 365 -6.22 16.92 -7.98
C LEU A 365 -6.00 16.31 -6.59
N LEU A 366 -6.99 15.61 -6.03
CA LEU A 366 -6.90 14.95 -4.73
C LEU A 366 -5.72 13.94 -4.69
N ASN A 367 -5.63 13.07 -5.68
CA ASN A 367 -4.60 12.02 -5.73
C ASN A 367 -3.19 12.59 -5.95
N LEU A 368 -3.05 13.59 -6.84
CA LEU A 368 -1.77 14.22 -7.10
C LEU A 368 -1.28 15.04 -5.90
N THR A 369 -2.15 15.81 -5.24
CA THR A 369 -1.77 16.60 -4.06
C THR A 369 -1.58 15.75 -2.81
N THR A 370 -2.21 14.59 -2.71
CA THR A 370 -1.93 13.59 -1.68
C THR A 370 -0.51 13.02 -1.86
N THR A 371 -0.09 12.80 -3.10
CA THR A 371 1.27 12.33 -3.41
C THR A 371 2.30 13.43 -3.21
N ASN A 372 2.06 14.62 -3.74
CA ASN A 372 2.92 15.79 -3.59
C ASN A 372 2.07 17.06 -3.35
N PRO A 373 1.98 17.55 -2.10
CA PRO A 373 1.18 18.75 -1.80
C PRO A 373 1.79 20.06 -2.33
N TYR A 374 2.97 20.01 -2.91
CA TYR A 374 3.71 21.16 -3.41
C TYR A 374 3.62 21.33 -4.93
N ILE A 375 2.61 20.73 -5.58
CA ILE A 375 2.43 20.89 -7.02
C ILE A 375 1.99 22.31 -7.38
N ASN A 376 2.32 22.72 -8.61
CA ASN A 376 1.86 23.97 -9.19
C ASN A 376 0.34 23.99 -9.35
N GLU A 377 -0.19 25.21 -9.37
CA GLU A 377 -1.59 25.48 -9.75
C GLU A 377 -1.87 25.00 -11.17
N ASN A 378 -3.12 24.57 -11.41
CA ASN A 378 -3.63 24.21 -12.72
C ASN A 378 -2.82 23.13 -13.47
N PRO A 379 -2.50 21.99 -12.85
CA PRO A 379 -1.79 20.92 -13.50
C PRO A 379 -2.64 20.27 -14.61
N LEU A 380 -1.99 19.66 -15.59
CA LEU A 380 -2.68 18.82 -16.57
C LEU A 380 -3.02 17.47 -15.94
N PHE A 381 -4.29 17.07 -15.99
CA PHE A 381 -4.75 15.77 -15.48
C PHE A 381 -4.89 14.76 -16.60
N GLN A 382 -4.03 13.76 -16.64
CA GLN A 382 -4.13 12.62 -17.53
C GLN A 382 -4.26 11.34 -16.72
N TYR A 383 -5.33 10.58 -16.94
CA TYR A 383 -5.49 9.28 -16.29
C TYR A 383 -4.50 8.28 -16.85
N SER A 384 -4.01 7.41 -15.98
CA SER A 384 -3.11 6.34 -16.37
C SER A 384 -3.88 5.05 -16.63
N GLN A 385 -3.57 4.39 -17.74
CA GLN A 385 -3.93 2.99 -17.92
C GLN A 385 -2.80 2.15 -17.32
N VAL A 386 -3.14 1.27 -16.41
CA VAL A 386 -2.17 0.39 -15.74
C VAL A 386 -2.51 -1.06 -16.03
N GLN A 387 -1.51 -1.87 -16.31
CA GLN A 387 -1.62 -3.32 -16.40
C GLN A 387 -0.52 -3.95 -15.55
N ASP A 388 -0.89 -4.85 -14.67
CA ASP A 388 0.03 -5.59 -13.80
C ASP A 388 -0.05 -7.09 -14.10
N SER A 389 1.08 -7.66 -14.50
CA SER A 389 1.25 -9.09 -14.70
C SER A 389 2.19 -9.61 -13.62
N TYR A 390 1.68 -10.41 -12.72
CA TYR A 390 2.44 -10.86 -11.56
C TYR A 390 2.35 -12.36 -11.34
N THR A 391 3.36 -12.88 -10.65
CA THR A 391 3.40 -14.25 -10.14
C THR A 391 4.13 -14.28 -8.82
N GLY A 392 3.71 -15.15 -7.92
CA GLY A 392 4.31 -15.24 -6.61
C GLY A 392 3.96 -16.50 -5.85
N PHE A 393 4.60 -16.63 -4.73
CA PHE A 393 4.35 -17.68 -3.75
C PHE A 393 4.26 -17.06 -2.38
N ASN A 394 3.34 -17.58 -1.57
CA ASN A 394 3.29 -17.27 -0.16
C ASN A 394 3.05 -18.52 0.68
N GLY A 395 3.29 -18.42 1.96
CA GLY A 395 3.08 -19.54 2.83
C GLY A 395 3.58 -19.35 4.26
N ASN A 396 3.50 -20.45 5.01
CA ASN A 396 3.93 -20.49 6.39
C ASN A 396 5.09 -21.49 6.56
N ILE A 397 6.06 -21.16 7.39
CA ILE A 397 7.13 -22.07 7.82
C ILE A 397 6.93 -22.35 9.31
N GLY A 398 6.43 -23.54 9.62
CA GLY A 398 6.01 -23.87 10.99
C GLY A 398 4.80 -23.04 11.43
N SER A 399 4.74 -22.70 12.73
CA SER A 399 3.65 -21.95 13.35
C SER A 399 3.93 -20.45 13.51
N HIS A 400 5.14 -20.00 13.20
CA HIS A 400 5.61 -18.67 13.59
C HIS A 400 6.04 -17.80 12.41
N PHE A 401 6.47 -18.38 11.30
CA PHE A 401 6.95 -17.62 10.14
C PHE A 401 5.94 -17.60 9.02
N THR A 402 5.73 -16.43 8.45
CA THR A 402 5.02 -16.22 7.19
C THR A 402 5.97 -15.62 6.17
N TRP A 403 5.75 -15.90 4.92
CA TRP A 403 6.55 -15.31 3.84
C TRP A 403 5.70 -15.10 2.59
N ASP A 404 6.02 -14.08 1.84
CA ASP A 404 5.50 -13.78 0.50
C ASP A 404 6.66 -13.38 -0.41
N GLY A 405 6.62 -13.83 -1.64
CA GLY A 405 7.56 -13.43 -2.67
C GLY A 405 6.84 -13.28 -3.99
N ARG A 406 6.91 -12.08 -4.60
CA ARG A 406 6.22 -11.73 -5.84
C ARG A 406 7.14 -11.05 -6.81
N TYR A 407 6.99 -11.39 -8.07
CA TYR A 407 7.51 -10.63 -9.19
C TYR A 407 6.35 -10.07 -9.99
N SER A 408 6.39 -8.77 -10.29
CA SER A 408 5.42 -8.06 -11.11
C SER A 408 6.09 -7.36 -12.29
N TYR A 409 5.43 -7.40 -13.42
CA TYR A 409 5.74 -6.58 -14.58
C TYR A 409 4.57 -5.66 -14.89
N ILE A 410 4.78 -4.35 -14.67
CA ILE A 410 3.72 -3.36 -14.76
C ILE A 410 3.97 -2.43 -15.91
N GLN A 411 2.93 -2.21 -16.68
CA GLN A 411 2.92 -1.26 -17.78
C GLN A 411 2.01 -0.09 -17.43
N TYR A 412 2.60 1.10 -17.42
CA TYR A 412 1.86 2.35 -17.31
C TYR A 412 1.80 3.05 -18.66
N TYR A 413 0.63 3.53 -19.01
CA TYR A 413 0.47 4.58 -20.02
C TYR A 413 0.09 5.86 -19.29
N ASN A 414 0.80 6.97 -19.57
CA ASN A 414 0.71 8.25 -18.89
C ASN A 414 1.02 8.18 -17.38
N MET A 415 2.20 7.67 -17.02
CA MET A 415 2.65 7.64 -15.63
C MET A 415 2.94 9.06 -15.13
N PRO A 416 2.27 9.56 -14.06
CA PRO A 416 2.55 10.88 -13.51
C PRO A 416 3.86 10.88 -12.73
N LEU A 417 4.68 11.88 -12.96
CA LEU A 417 5.94 12.14 -12.29
C LEU A 417 6.02 13.62 -11.91
N PHE A 418 6.80 13.94 -10.90
CA PHE A 418 6.93 15.29 -10.39
C PHE A 418 8.35 15.80 -10.62
N VAL A 419 8.45 17.00 -11.19
CA VAL A 419 9.74 17.68 -11.44
C VAL A 419 9.67 19.10 -10.88
N THR A 420 10.77 19.59 -10.33
CA THR A 420 10.86 20.95 -9.82
C THR A 420 10.57 21.98 -10.92
N ASP A 421 9.74 22.97 -10.61
CA ASP A 421 9.44 24.07 -11.53
C ASP A 421 10.67 24.96 -11.71
N SER A 422 10.98 25.31 -12.94
CA SER A 422 12.10 26.17 -13.27
C SER A 422 11.93 27.64 -12.87
N LEU A 423 10.69 28.11 -12.68
CA LEU A 423 10.35 29.48 -12.30
C LEU A 423 10.14 29.61 -10.78
N HIS A 424 9.55 28.58 -10.19
CA HIS A 424 9.24 28.53 -8.76
C HIS A 424 9.82 27.24 -8.18
N ILE A 425 11.09 27.26 -7.80
CA ILE A 425 11.85 26.08 -7.38
C ILE A 425 11.28 25.40 -6.10
N ASN A 426 10.36 26.05 -5.40
CA ASN A 426 9.59 25.49 -4.30
C ASN A 426 8.26 24.84 -4.74
N ARG A 427 8.04 24.68 -6.03
CA ARG A 427 6.84 24.02 -6.57
C ARG A 427 7.23 22.94 -7.57
N PHE A 428 6.31 22.02 -7.82
CA PHE A 428 6.53 20.89 -8.72
C PHE A 428 5.51 20.88 -9.85
N ASN A 429 6.00 20.65 -11.06
CA ASN A 429 5.16 20.38 -12.23
C ASN A 429 4.87 18.90 -12.33
N VAL A 430 3.64 18.56 -12.67
CA VAL A 430 3.26 17.19 -13.01
C VAL A 430 3.60 16.95 -14.48
N VAL A 431 4.47 15.99 -14.74
CA VAL A 431 4.84 15.54 -16.08
C VAL A 431 4.43 14.08 -16.25
N TYR A 432 4.10 13.68 -17.47
CA TYR A 432 3.67 12.32 -17.73
C TYR A 432 4.71 11.61 -18.62
N ASP A 433 5.06 10.37 -18.24
CA ASP A 433 5.77 9.48 -19.14
C ASP A 433 4.75 8.67 -19.93
N ARG A 434 4.83 8.74 -21.26
CA ARG A 434 3.84 8.14 -22.15
C ARG A 434 3.72 6.63 -21.96
N ARG A 435 4.85 5.95 -21.76
CA ARG A 435 4.88 4.51 -21.49
C ARG A 435 6.03 4.14 -20.57
N THR A 436 5.70 3.70 -19.38
CA THR A 436 6.67 3.21 -18.40
C THR A 436 6.44 1.73 -18.16
N ASN A 437 7.51 0.93 -18.23
CA ASN A 437 7.48 -0.46 -17.80
C ASN A 437 8.27 -0.58 -16.49
N ILE A 438 7.66 -1.20 -15.48
CA ILE A 438 8.26 -1.38 -14.17
C ILE A 438 8.38 -2.87 -13.89
N SER A 439 9.60 -3.34 -13.61
CA SER A 439 9.82 -4.66 -13.02
C SER A 439 9.93 -4.50 -11.51
N GLU A 440 9.09 -5.19 -10.77
CA GLU A 440 9.07 -5.15 -9.31
C GLU A 440 9.36 -6.52 -8.74
N LEU A 441 10.22 -6.56 -7.74
CA LEU A 441 10.40 -7.70 -6.86
C LEU A 441 9.96 -7.29 -5.45
N HIS A 442 8.97 -8.00 -4.93
CA HIS A 442 8.49 -7.86 -3.56
C HIS A 442 8.82 -9.11 -2.75
N ALA A 443 9.31 -8.91 -1.54
CA ALA A 443 9.52 -9.98 -0.57
C ALA A 443 9.08 -9.53 0.82
N GLU A 444 8.30 -10.35 1.50
CA GLU A 444 7.85 -10.12 2.86
C GLU A 444 8.16 -11.33 3.74
N LEU A 445 8.67 -11.07 4.95
CA LEU A 445 8.90 -12.05 5.99
C LEU A 445 8.19 -11.60 7.26
N GLY A 446 7.28 -12.41 7.76
CA GLY A 446 6.60 -12.21 9.02
C GLY A 446 7.07 -13.24 10.07
N TYR A 447 7.25 -12.79 11.29
CA TYR A 447 7.53 -13.64 12.45
C TYR A 447 6.57 -13.35 13.58
N ASN A 448 5.89 -14.37 14.06
CA ASN A 448 4.89 -14.29 15.13
C ASN A 448 5.25 -15.25 16.25
N ALA A 449 5.94 -14.74 17.28
CA ALA A 449 6.31 -15.53 18.45
C ALA A 449 5.24 -15.39 19.54
N ASN A 450 4.03 -15.89 19.31
CA ASN A 450 2.89 -15.78 20.22
C ASN A 450 2.32 -14.34 20.39
N THR A 451 1.58 -14.10 21.50
CA THR A 451 0.93 -12.82 21.83
C THR A 451 1.89 -11.68 22.21
N HIS A 452 3.19 -11.96 22.34
CA HIS A 452 4.14 -11.02 22.92
C HIS A 452 5.02 -10.32 21.90
N PHE A 453 5.37 -10.98 20.81
CA PHE A 453 6.27 -10.41 19.82
C PHE A 453 5.86 -10.77 18.41
N ASN A 454 5.78 -9.77 17.56
CA ASN A 454 5.68 -9.93 16.12
C ASN A 454 6.66 -8.98 15.39
N ALA A 455 7.15 -9.45 14.26
CA ALA A 455 8.03 -8.69 13.39
C ALA A 455 7.59 -8.90 11.94
N SER A 456 7.65 -7.87 11.13
CA SER A 456 7.52 -7.96 9.68
C SER A 456 8.65 -7.20 9.00
N PHE A 457 9.18 -7.80 7.96
CA PHE A 457 10.19 -7.20 7.11
C PHE A 457 9.70 -7.25 5.67
N ILE A 458 9.63 -6.09 5.02
CA ILE A 458 9.22 -5.92 3.63
C ILE A 458 10.40 -5.36 2.85
N LEU A 459 10.65 -5.92 1.69
CA LEU A 459 11.65 -5.49 0.73
C LEU A 459 10.97 -5.32 -0.63
N GLU A 460 11.20 -4.18 -1.26
CA GLU A 460 10.70 -3.86 -2.60
C GLU A 460 11.87 -3.34 -3.46
N TYR A 461 11.97 -3.88 -4.65
CA TYR A 461 12.93 -3.44 -5.65
C TYR A 461 12.22 -3.15 -6.96
N PHE A 462 12.50 -1.99 -7.55
CA PHE A 462 11.89 -1.49 -8.78
C PHE A 462 12.94 -1.18 -9.83
N GLU A 463 12.74 -1.67 -11.04
CA GLU A 463 13.47 -1.25 -12.22
C GLU A 463 12.52 -0.52 -13.16
N TYR A 464 12.77 0.77 -13.37
CA TYR A 464 11.94 1.65 -14.20
C TYR A 464 12.52 1.77 -15.60
N ASN A 465 11.72 1.50 -16.62
CA ASN A 465 12.06 1.73 -18.02
C ASN A 465 11.04 2.70 -18.63
N LEU A 466 11.45 3.96 -18.78
CA LEU A 466 10.64 5.07 -19.23
C LEU A 466 10.86 5.35 -20.73
N GLU A 467 9.84 5.84 -21.41
CA GLU A 467 9.89 6.17 -22.83
C GLU A 467 10.34 7.63 -23.08
N ASP A 468 9.76 8.58 -22.35
CA ASP A 468 9.96 10.02 -22.59
C ASP A 468 10.85 10.68 -21.53
N GLN A 469 10.82 10.18 -20.29
CA GLN A 469 11.57 10.78 -19.18
C GLN A 469 12.93 10.10 -18.99
N ALA A 470 13.96 10.89 -18.65
CA ALA A 470 15.30 10.38 -18.45
C ALA A 470 15.47 9.58 -17.15
N GLN A 471 14.63 9.83 -16.15
CA GLN A 471 14.63 9.18 -14.84
C GLN A 471 13.20 9.05 -14.32
N ALA A 472 12.97 8.10 -13.42
CA ALA A 472 11.74 8.02 -12.62
C ALA A 472 11.82 9.05 -11.47
N TRP A 473 11.44 10.29 -11.80
CA TRP A 473 11.60 11.43 -10.90
C TRP A 473 10.92 11.20 -9.54
N GLY A 474 11.68 11.36 -8.45
CA GLY A 474 11.20 11.17 -7.09
C GLY A 474 10.88 9.71 -6.71
N MET A 475 11.16 8.71 -7.56
CA MET A 475 10.85 7.30 -7.32
C MET A 475 12.11 6.52 -6.90
N PRO A 476 12.14 5.92 -5.70
CA PRO A 476 13.26 5.07 -5.28
C PRO A 476 13.23 3.72 -6.00
N SER A 477 14.41 3.17 -6.26
CA SER A 477 14.54 1.84 -6.83
C SER A 477 14.55 0.72 -5.78
N PHE A 478 14.82 1.04 -4.53
CA PHE A 478 14.88 0.07 -3.45
C PHE A 478 14.27 0.65 -2.18
N VAL A 479 13.38 -0.11 -1.56
CA VAL A 479 12.68 0.27 -0.31
C VAL A 479 12.68 -0.91 0.64
N THR A 480 12.95 -0.67 1.92
CA THR A 480 12.72 -1.66 2.97
C THR A 480 11.96 -1.08 4.15
N THR A 481 11.13 -1.91 4.74
CA THR A 481 10.39 -1.59 5.96
C THR A 481 10.53 -2.73 6.95
N LEU A 482 10.99 -2.42 8.16
CA LEU A 482 11.02 -3.35 9.28
C LEU A 482 10.10 -2.82 10.37
N SER A 483 9.10 -3.60 10.75
CA SER A 483 8.18 -3.29 11.86
C SER A 483 8.33 -4.34 12.95
N LEU A 484 8.53 -3.89 14.18
CA LEU A 484 8.67 -4.71 15.37
C LEU A 484 7.61 -4.30 16.39
N ASN A 485 6.87 -5.25 16.93
CA ASN A 485 5.90 -5.01 17.99
C ASN A 485 6.19 -5.97 19.15
N TYR A 486 6.25 -5.44 20.35
CA TYR A 486 6.50 -6.19 21.57
C TYR A 486 5.50 -5.82 22.67
N ASN A 487 4.81 -6.83 23.18
CA ASN A 487 3.86 -6.70 24.30
C ASN A 487 4.48 -7.28 25.57
N LEU A 488 4.82 -6.43 26.52
CA LEU A 488 5.39 -6.81 27.79
C LEU A 488 4.28 -6.93 28.85
N GLY A 489 3.83 -8.18 29.09
CA GLY A 489 2.88 -8.50 30.13
C GLY A 489 1.53 -7.78 30.04
N ASN A 490 1.07 -7.42 28.84
CA ASN A 490 -0.14 -6.63 28.58
C ASN A 490 -0.17 -5.25 29.28
N LYS A 491 0.98 -4.78 29.70
CA LYS A 491 1.17 -3.50 30.41
C LYS A 491 1.93 -2.48 29.58
N ILE A 492 2.92 -2.93 28.82
CA ILE A 492 3.73 -2.05 27.98
C ILE A 492 3.74 -2.62 26.56
N TYR A 493 3.30 -1.80 25.63
CA TYR A 493 3.35 -2.08 24.19
C TYR A 493 4.44 -1.23 23.58
N LEU A 494 5.40 -1.87 22.96
CA LEU A 494 6.49 -1.22 22.23
C LEU A 494 6.33 -1.48 20.75
N LYS A 495 6.52 -0.46 19.94
CA LYS A 495 6.55 -0.54 18.49
C LYS A 495 7.78 0.16 17.96
N ALA A 496 8.50 -0.48 17.04
CA ALA A 496 9.59 0.14 16.31
C ALA A 496 9.35 -0.05 14.80
N ASP A 497 9.45 1.04 14.04
CA ASP A 497 9.37 1.04 12.58
C ASP A 497 10.66 1.63 12.02
N ILE A 498 11.30 0.89 11.12
CA ILE A 498 12.50 1.35 10.40
C ILE A 498 12.18 1.31 8.91
N TYR A 499 12.32 2.45 8.27
CA TYR A 499 12.11 2.62 6.84
C TYR A 499 13.40 3.05 6.16
N THR A 500 13.73 2.42 5.04
CA THR A 500 14.84 2.88 4.19
C THR A 500 14.38 2.97 2.74
N ALA A 501 14.86 3.99 2.06
CA ALA A 501 14.69 4.12 0.63
C ALA A 501 16.02 4.53 -0.02
N ASP A 502 16.28 4.02 -1.21
CA ASP A 502 17.45 4.42 -1.98
C ASP A 502 17.28 5.87 -2.49
N ARG A 503 18.36 6.37 -3.06
CA ARG A 503 18.40 7.69 -3.71
C ARG A 503 17.34 7.82 -4.78
N THR A 504 16.83 9.04 -4.93
CA THR A 504 15.96 9.45 -6.02
C THR A 504 16.61 10.56 -6.85
N PHE A 505 15.96 10.95 -7.91
CA PHE A 505 16.44 12.02 -8.79
C PHE A 505 15.33 13.04 -9.00
N ASP A 506 15.73 14.31 -9.17
CA ASP A 506 14.84 15.38 -9.60
C ASP A 506 15.45 16.10 -10.81
N LYS A 507 14.59 16.81 -11.54
CA LYS A 507 14.96 17.58 -12.70
C LYS A 507 14.85 19.06 -12.38
N LEU A 508 15.98 19.75 -12.41
CA LEU A 508 16.03 21.21 -12.31
C LEU A 508 16.27 21.81 -13.72
N ASN A 509 15.67 22.97 -13.99
CA ASN A 509 16.00 23.82 -15.13
C ASN A 509 16.14 23.06 -16.48
N TYR A 510 15.16 22.31 -16.90
CA TYR A 510 15.10 21.57 -18.18
C TYR A 510 16.23 20.57 -18.46
N LYS A 511 17.40 20.67 -17.84
CA LYS A 511 18.58 19.84 -18.18
C LYS A 511 19.34 19.28 -16.99
N ASP A 512 19.27 19.92 -15.83
CA ASP A 512 20.07 19.53 -14.68
C ASP A 512 19.37 18.42 -13.89
N ILE A 513 20.01 17.28 -13.78
CA ILE A 513 19.55 16.15 -12.97
C ILE A 513 20.25 16.25 -11.61
N VAL A 514 19.44 16.41 -10.56
CA VAL A 514 19.93 16.44 -9.18
C VAL A 514 19.62 15.12 -8.50
N ARG A 515 20.59 14.64 -7.76
CA ARG A 515 20.45 13.45 -6.94
C ARG A 515 19.98 13.83 -5.54
N ILE A 516 18.90 13.20 -5.09
CA ILE A 516 18.40 13.25 -3.73
C ILE A 516 18.90 12.02 -2.98
N ASN A 517 19.54 12.21 -1.83
CA ASN A 517 20.09 11.11 -1.04
C ASN A 517 18.99 10.20 -0.52
N GLY A 518 19.34 8.93 -0.32
CA GLY A 518 18.44 7.95 0.24
C GLY A 518 18.03 8.29 1.69
N THR A 519 16.96 7.68 2.13
CA THR A 519 16.31 7.93 3.42
C THR A 519 16.55 6.76 4.37
N LEU A 520 16.87 7.08 5.63
CA LEU A 520 16.77 6.16 6.77
C LEU A 520 15.93 6.84 7.84
N ASP A 521 14.75 6.33 8.10
CA ASP A 521 13.83 6.81 9.14
C ASP A 521 13.58 5.70 10.16
N ALA A 522 13.75 6.01 11.44
CA ALA A 522 13.50 5.08 12.52
C ALA A 522 12.60 5.73 13.58
N ASN A 523 11.53 5.02 13.92
CA ASN A 523 10.49 5.50 14.83
C ASN A 523 10.30 4.49 15.97
N LEU A 524 10.11 4.98 17.20
CA LEU A 524 9.80 4.17 18.38
C LEU A 524 8.53 4.69 19.04
N SER A 525 7.64 3.78 19.40
CA SER A 525 6.45 4.08 20.20
C SER A 525 6.40 3.19 21.43
N ALA A 526 6.06 3.77 22.57
CA ALA A 526 5.78 3.05 23.79
C ALA A 526 4.43 3.46 24.35
N THR A 527 3.58 2.49 24.67
CA THR A 527 2.29 2.72 25.32
C THR A 527 2.26 1.95 26.63
N TYR A 528 2.00 2.66 27.72
CA TYR A 528 1.83 2.09 29.05
C TYR A 528 0.35 2.02 29.42
N VAL A 529 -0.17 0.84 29.64
CA VAL A 529 -1.54 0.59 30.09
C VAL A 529 -1.61 0.77 31.61
N TYR A 530 -2.05 1.95 32.03
CA TYR A 530 -2.24 2.26 33.45
C TYR A 530 -3.46 1.52 34.02
N SER A 531 -4.58 1.56 33.30
CA SER A 531 -5.80 0.86 33.65
C SER A 531 -6.58 0.46 32.39
N ASN A 532 -7.72 -0.20 32.53
CA ASN A 532 -8.59 -0.53 31.40
C ASN A 532 -9.12 0.71 30.67
N TYR A 533 -9.08 1.87 31.32
CA TYR A 533 -9.62 3.12 30.81
C TYR A 533 -8.53 4.14 30.40
N PHE A 534 -7.31 4.03 30.94
CA PHE A 534 -6.25 5.02 30.77
C PHE A 534 -4.97 4.39 30.28
N ASN A 535 -4.41 4.95 29.22
CA ASN A 535 -3.08 4.65 28.73
C ASN A 535 -2.26 5.93 28.60
N PHE A 536 -0.94 5.80 28.74
CA PHE A 536 0.02 6.85 28.43
C PHE A 536 0.88 6.41 27.28
N PHE A 537 1.23 7.32 26.38
CA PHE A 537 2.09 7.01 25.25
C PHE A 537 3.21 8.01 25.08
N VAL A 538 4.31 7.51 24.50
CA VAL A 538 5.45 8.28 24.03
C VAL A 538 5.80 7.80 22.64
N ASN A 539 5.88 8.72 21.68
CA ASN A 539 6.36 8.44 20.32
C ASN A 539 7.63 9.25 20.06
N LEU A 540 8.66 8.58 19.62
CA LEU A 540 9.93 9.13 19.19
C LEU A 540 10.02 8.95 17.68
N ASN A 541 9.89 10.00 16.91
CA ASN A 541 9.92 9.95 15.46
C ASN A 541 11.27 10.45 14.95
N ASN A 542 11.73 9.87 13.83
CA ASN A 542 13.03 10.16 13.23
C ASN A 542 14.17 10.17 14.25
N ILE A 543 14.36 9.06 14.98
CA ILE A 543 15.40 8.93 16.01
C ILE A 543 16.81 9.11 15.42
N THR A 544 16.98 8.81 14.14
CA THR A 544 18.23 9.04 13.41
C THR A 544 18.57 10.52 13.28
N SER A 545 17.59 11.40 13.53
CA SER A 545 17.70 12.86 13.38
C SER A 545 18.23 13.30 12.00
N GLN A 546 18.07 12.48 10.99
CA GLN A 546 18.45 12.83 9.63
C GLN A 546 17.40 13.73 8.99
N HIS A 547 17.85 14.83 8.42
CA HIS A 547 17.03 15.65 7.54
C HIS A 547 17.08 15.07 6.14
N TYR A 548 16.23 14.09 5.87
CA TYR A 548 16.11 13.53 4.53
C TYR A 548 15.12 14.34 3.69
N TYR A 549 15.27 14.25 2.38
CA TYR A 549 14.44 14.97 1.41
C TYR A 549 13.53 13.99 0.69
N ARG A 550 12.22 14.16 0.85
CA ARG A 550 11.26 13.43 0.02
C ARG A 550 11.14 14.06 -1.36
N TRP A 551 11.11 15.37 -1.37
CA TRP A 551 11.11 16.22 -2.55
C TRP A 551 12.32 17.12 -2.50
N TYR A 552 12.82 17.52 -3.66
CA TYR A 552 13.98 18.40 -3.72
C TYR A 552 13.73 19.66 -2.90
N ASP A 553 14.68 20.04 -2.07
CA ASP A 553 14.64 21.19 -1.16
C ASP A 553 13.54 21.17 -0.07
N TYR A 554 12.90 20.03 0.15
CA TYR A 554 11.94 19.84 1.23
C TYR A 554 12.51 18.89 2.30
N PRO A 555 13.34 19.41 3.24
CA PRO A 555 13.89 18.61 4.32
C PRO A 555 12.80 18.10 5.25
N SER A 556 13.01 16.91 5.76
CA SER A 556 12.16 16.35 6.81
C SER A 556 12.53 16.91 8.17
N TYR A 557 11.64 16.90 9.17
CA TYR A 557 11.95 17.24 10.55
C TYR A 557 13.05 16.31 11.12
N GLY A 558 13.92 16.82 11.98
CA GLY A 558 14.80 16.01 12.80
C GLY A 558 14.03 15.19 13.83
N ILE A 559 14.66 14.75 14.90
CA ILE A 559 13.99 13.99 15.96
C ILE A 559 12.78 14.77 16.52
N ASN A 560 11.65 14.07 16.60
CA ASN A 560 10.40 14.61 17.16
C ASN A 560 9.90 13.69 18.28
N VAL A 561 9.49 14.29 19.40
CA VAL A 561 8.94 13.58 20.56
C VAL A 561 7.50 14.01 20.75
N LEU A 562 6.57 13.05 20.83
CA LEU A 562 5.18 13.29 21.16
C LEU A 562 4.80 12.45 22.38
N VAL A 563 4.24 13.09 23.39
CA VAL A 563 3.76 12.41 24.62
C VAL A 563 2.28 12.71 24.83
N GLY A 564 1.59 11.80 25.44
CA GLY A 564 0.16 11.99 25.70
C GLY A 564 -0.50 10.86 26.45
N ALA A 565 -1.81 10.94 26.49
CA ALA A 565 -2.65 9.94 27.11
C ALA A 565 -3.88 9.64 26.24
N ASP A 566 -4.40 8.44 26.32
CA ASP A 566 -5.68 8.06 25.77
C ASP A 566 -6.62 7.54 26.87
N VAL A 567 -7.88 7.86 26.73
CA VAL A 567 -8.96 7.46 27.63
C VAL A 567 -9.97 6.66 26.82
N LYS A 568 -10.36 5.51 27.35
CA LYS A 568 -11.43 4.64 26.80
C LYS A 568 -12.62 4.65 27.74
N PHE A 569 -13.85 4.81 27.21
CA PHE A 569 -15.06 4.91 28.02
C PHE A 569 -16.31 4.41 27.32
#